data_f0944e70a9d557660703c587f048ec65
#
_entry.id   f0944e70a9d557660703c587f048ec65
#
_cell.length_a   1.000
_cell.length_b   1.000
_cell.length_c   1.000
_cell.angle_alpha   90.00
_cell.angle_beta   90.00
_cell.angle_gamma   90.00
#
_symmetry.space_group_name_H-M   'P 1'
#
loop_
_entity.id
_entity.type
_entity.pdbx_description
1 polymer ?
#
loop_
_entity_poly.entity_id
_entity_poly.type
_entity_poly.pdbx_seq_one_letter_code
_entity_poly.pdbx_strand_id
1 'polypeptide(L)'
;MTPLRVPFSLTALAASALLALATLAPAASFAQTEPAPPPEVAPSAPTTQQAGGDPPSRVARLDYLSGPVTTEPAGASDWSYAAVNRPLTSGDQLWNDQGARSELHIGSTAVRLDQSTALAILALDDRNTQLKVGLGSLSTHVRELPAGSAYEIDTPNLALAVDGAGDYRVDVAPDGASTTVTVRRGSATAFGDSGQIPIAAGQQLSFTGTNLQLGANNAAPGPDPFDQWSASRDAAEDRSISARYVSREVPGYQDLDANGSWRDSPDYGAIWIPNDVPAGWAPYHTGHWIWQAPWGWTWVDDAPWGFAPYHYGRWAYVDDSWAWVPGPIVPAEPPCYAPALVAFVGGIGLQLQGHRHRFAERGVEPARE
;
A
#
# COMPACT_ATOMS: atom_id res chain seq x y z
N MET A 1 -54.44 -19.29 32.71
CA MET A 1 -55.35 -18.12 32.75
C MET A 1 -55.27 -17.44 31.38
N THR A 2 -56.40 -17.21 30.83
CA THR A 2 -56.90 -17.04 29.49
C THR A 2 -56.31 -15.85 28.67
N PRO A 3 -56.20 -15.97 27.33
CA PRO A 3 -55.82 -14.85 26.48
C PRO A 3 -57.03 -14.03 26.00
N LEU A 4 -56.85 -12.74 25.87
CA LEU A 4 -57.86 -11.84 25.33
C LEU A 4 -57.60 -11.63 23.82
N ARG A 5 -58.59 -12.05 23.01
CA ARG A 5 -58.75 -11.71 21.57
C ARG A 5 -59.63 -10.48 21.47
N VAL A 6 -59.35 -9.57 20.55
CA VAL A 6 -60.27 -8.53 20.09
C VAL A 6 -60.28 -8.51 18.55
N PRO A 7 -61.45 -8.31 17.91
CA PRO A 7 -61.73 -8.79 16.55
C PRO A 7 -61.59 -7.70 15.45
N PHE A 8 -61.50 -8.25 14.22
CA PHE A 8 -61.62 -7.54 12.94
C PHE A 8 -62.99 -6.86 12.74
N SER A 9 -62.99 -5.73 12.07
CA SER A 9 -64.17 -5.15 11.43
C SER A 9 -63.88 -4.81 9.96
N LEU A 10 -64.46 -5.60 9.06
CA LEU A 10 -64.67 -5.26 7.64
C LEU A 10 -65.81 -4.28 7.51
N THR A 11 -65.64 -3.23 6.70
CA THR A 11 -66.77 -2.56 6.03
C THR A 11 -66.45 -2.36 4.56
N ALA A 12 -67.17 -3.11 3.74
CA ALA A 12 -67.31 -2.92 2.32
C ALA A 12 -68.31 -1.81 2.01
N LEU A 13 -68.05 -0.99 1.01
CA LEU A 13 -69.13 -0.23 0.32
C LEU A 13 -68.83 -0.23 -1.18
N ALA A 14 -69.87 -0.67 -1.88
CA ALA A 14 -69.93 -0.88 -3.33
C ALA A 14 -70.49 0.36 -4.06
N ALA A 15 -70.25 0.33 -5.35
CA ALA A 15 -71.04 0.88 -6.46
C ALA A 15 -70.89 2.35 -6.82
N SER A 16 -70.52 2.67 -8.05
CA SER A 16 -71.46 2.92 -9.14
C SER A 16 -70.73 3.10 -10.46
N ALA A 17 -71.14 2.34 -11.48
CA ALA A 17 -70.77 2.50 -12.86
C ALA A 17 -71.44 3.71 -13.49
N LEU A 18 -70.72 4.47 -14.28
CA LEU A 18 -71.31 5.42 -15.27
C LEU A 18 -70.54 5.26 -16.58
N LEU A 19 -71.23 4.66 -17.57
CA LEU A 19 -70.85 4.57 -18.96
C LEU A 19 -70.93 5.97 -19.61
N ALA A 20 -69.87 6.47 -20.17
CA ALA A 20 -69.88 7.56 -21.13
C ALA A 20 -69.05 7.15 -22.35
N LEU A 21 -69.76 6.87 -23.46
CA LEU A 21 -69.19 6.74 -24.80
C LEU A 21 -68.61 8.09 -25.23
N ALA A 22 -67.35 8.18 -25.53
CA ALA A 22 -66.72 9.31 -26.22
C ALA A 22 -65.81 8.78 -27.32
N THR A 23 -66.05 9.28 -28.49
CA THR A 23 -65.55 9.02 -29.83
C THR A 23 -64.03 9.02 -29.94
N LEU A 24 -63.48 7.97 -30.65
CA LEU A 24 -62.09 7.89 -31.09
C LEU A 24 -61.80 9.02 -32.11
N ALA A 25 -60.85 9.88 -31.77
CA ALA A 25 -60.05 10.62 -32.74
C ALA A 25 -58.58 10.14 -32.61
N PRO A 26 -57.84 9.88 -33.71
CA PRO A 26 -56.47 9.49 -33.62
C PRO A 26 -55.59 10.69 -33.24
N ALA A 27 -55.08 10.70 -32.03
CA ALA A 27 -54.06 11.64 -31.63
C ALA A 27 -52.71 11.17 -32.19
N ALA A 28 -52.14 11.98 -33.08
CA ALA A 28 -50.77 11.79 -33.53
C ALA A 28 -49.80 11.93 -32.33
N SER A 29 -49.20 10.84 -31.90
CA SER A 29 -48.12 10.85 -30.90
C SER A 29 -46.90 11.50 -31.53
N PHE A 30 -46.65 12.76 -31.19
CA PHE A 30 -45.30 13.32 -31.33
C PHE A 30 -44.42 12.67 -30.26
N ALA A 31 -43.54 11.75 -30.69
CA ALA A 31 -42.49 11.29 -29.84
C ALA A 31 -41.57 12.50 -29.50
N GLN A 32 -41.71 13.02 -28.28
CA GLN A 32 -40.74 13.93 -27.71
C GLN A 32 -39.46 13.10 -27.48
N THR A 33 -38.47 13.29 -28.32
CA THR A 33 -37.14 12.81 -28.08
C THR A 33 -36.61 13.54 -26.84
N GLU A 34 -36.55 12.85 -25.73
CA GLU A 34 -35.92 13.36 -24.51
C GLU A 34 -34.48 13.74 -24.86
N PRO A 35 -34.00 14.95 -24.58
CA PRO A 35 -32.63 15.32 -24.86
C PRO A 35 -31.71 14.40 -24.05
N ALA A 36 -30.75 13.81 -24.74
CA ALA A 36 -29.72 12.99 -24.11
C ALA A 36 -29.09 13.77 -22.94
N PRO A 37 -28.86 13.13 -21.78
CA PRO A 37 -28.21 13.82 -20.67
C PRO A 37 -26.83 14.31 -21.16
N PRO A 38 -26.40 15.50 -20.71
CA PRO A 38 -25.06 16.00 -21.07
C PRO A 38 -24.04 14.98 -20.63
N PRO A 39 -22.95 14.78 -21.41
CA PRO A 39 -21.91 13.84 -21.02
C PRO A 39 -21.41 14.23 -19.63
N GLU A 40 -21.41 13.26 -18.73
CA GLU A 40 -20.88 13.41 -17.39
C GLU A 40 -19.40 13.80 -17.53
N VAL A 41 -19.09 15.05 -17.20
CA VAL A 41 -17.72 15.55 -17.24
C VAL A 41 -16.99 14.83 -16.13
N ALA A 42 -16.14 13.87 -16.51
CA ALA A 42 -15.23 13.23 -15.56
C ALA A 42 -14.53 14.34 -14.75
N PRO A 43 -14.42 14.22 -13.43
CA PRO A 43 -13.73 15.22 -12.63
C PRO A 43 -12.35 15.46 -13.20
N SER A 44 -12.06 16.70 -13.56
CA SER A 44 -10.74 17.08 -14.03
C SER A 44 -9.72 16.74 -12.96
N ALA A 45 -8.75 15.89 -13.29
CA ALA A 45 -7.65 15.59 -12.39
C ALA A 45 -7.03 16.92 -11.92
N PRO A 46 -6.70 17.06 -10.63
CA PRO A 46 -6.07 18.27 -10.13
C PRO A 46 -4.77 18.48 -10.90
N THR A 47 -4.65 19.63 -11.57
CA THR A 47 -3.44 20.03 -12.29
C THR A 47 -2.40 20.48 -11.27
N THR A 48 -1.77 19.55 -10.58
CA THR A 48 -0.51 19.83 -9.89
C THR A 48 0.57 19.90 -10.97
N GLN A 49 1.01 21.10 -11.31
CA GLN A 49 2.28 21.29 -12.04
C GLN A 49 3.39 20.76 -11.13
N GLN A 50 3.77 19.52 -11.36
CA GLN A 50 4.92 18.90 -10.74
C GLN A 50 6.17 19.49 -11.39
N ALA A 51 7.08 20.03 -10.59
CA ALA A 51 8.43 20.37 -11.02
C ALA A 51 9.05 19.10 -11.67
N GLY A 52 9.50 19.22 -12.92
CA GLY A 52 9.78 18.11 -13.83
C GLY A 52 10.95 17.21 -13.42
N GLY A 53 10.72 16.31 -12.48
CA GLY A 53 11.53 15.14 -12.20
C GLY A 53 10.69 13.87 -12.36
N ASP A 54 11.32 12.74 -12.68
CA ASP A 54 10.64 11.45 -12.68
C ASP A 54 10.10 11.14 -11.27
N PRO A 55 8.92 10.48 -11.15
CA PRO A 55 8.41 10.02 -9.87
C PRO A 55 9.42 9.10 -9.18
N PRO A 56 9.44 9.05 -7.83
CA PRO A 56 10.27 8.09 -7.11
C PRO A 56 10.01 6.66 -7.57
N SER A 57 11.05 5.83 -7.61
CA SER A 57 10.92 4.41 -7.94
C SER A 57 10.47 3.56 -6.76
N ARG A 58 10.36 4.14 -5.56
CA ARG A 58 10.01 3.48 -4.30
C ARG A 58 8.70 3.97 -3.73
N VAL A 59 7.95 3.04 -3.18
CA VAL A 59 6.74 3.27 -2.37
C VAL A 59 6.78 2.38 -1.14
N ALA A 60 6.01 2.72 -0.12
CA ALA A 60 5.67 1.80 0.94
C ALA A 60 4.42 1.01 0.54
N ARG A 61 4.42 -0.30 0.75
CA ARG A 61 3.23 -1.14 0.61
C ARG A 61 2.61 -1.38 1.99
N LEU A 62 1.32 -1.19 2.13
CA LEU A 62 0.59 -1.67 3.29
C LEU A 62 0.34 -3.17 3.15
N ASP A 63 1.07 -3.97 3.94
CA ASP A 63 1.19 -5.41 3.78
C ASP A 63 0.23 -6.22 4.67
N TYR A 64 0.05 -5.75 5.89
CA TYR A 64 -0.76 -6.45 6.89
C TYR A 64 -1.58 -5.47 7.72
N LEU A 65 -2.81 -5.86 8.00
CA LEU A 65 -3.74 -5.15 8.87
C LEU A 65 -4.41 -6.13 9.83
N SER A 66 -4.51 -5.75 11.08
CA SER A 66 -5.31 -6.42 12.10
C SER A 66 -5.96 -5.38 13.01
N GLY A 67 -7.26 -5.48 13.20
CA GLY A 67 -8.02 -4.47 13.91
C GLY A 67 -8.25 -3.19 13.10
N PRO A 68 -8.78 -2.13 13.71
CA PRO A 68 -9.08 -0.87 13.04
C PRO A 68 -7.79 -0.08 12.73
N VAL A 69 -7.50 0.08 11.45
CA VAL A 69 -6.41 0.92 10.95
C VAL A 69 -6.99 1.91 9.94
N THR A 70 -6.63 3.17 10.08
CA THR A 70 -7.05 4.23 9.17
C THR A 70 -5.86 4.93 8.53
N THR A 71 -6.09 5.50 7.35
CA THR A 71 -5.10 6.27 6.59
C THR A 71 -5.68 7.59 6.14
N GLU A 72 -4.85 8.62 6.14
CA GLU A 72 -5.09 9.92 5.51
C GLU A 72 -4.05 10.10 4.41
N PRO A 73 -4.44 10.00 3.13
CA PRO A 73 -3.54 10.24 2.02
C PRO A 73 -3.04 11.68 1.95
N ALA A 74 -1.86 11.88 1.39
CA ALA A 74 -1.29 13.21 1.18
C ALA A 74 -2.25 14.14 0.43
N GLY A 75 -2.54 15.30 1.01
CA GLY A 75 -3.47 16.29 0.44
C GLY A 75 -4.96 15.97 0.65
N ALA A 76 -5.31 14.86 1.28
CA ALA A 76 -6.66 14.60 1.76
C ALA A 76 -6.90 15.33 3.09
N SER A 77 -8.19 15.51 3.43
CA SER A 77 -8.63 16.06 4.72
C SER A 77 -9.36 15.04 5.56
N ASP A 78 -9.59 13.87 5.01
CA ASP A 78 -10.44 12.85 5.62
C ASP A 78 -9.70 11.52 5.81
N TRP A 79 -9.87 10.94 6.98
CA TRP A 79 -9.40 9.61 7.30
C TRP A 79 -10.36 8.54 6.76
N SER A 80 -9.80 7.47 6.20
CA SER A 80 -10.55 6.31 5.73
C SER A 80 -9.93 5.02 6.26
N TYR A 81 -10.71 3.93 6.25
CA TYR A 81 -10.12 2.64 6.58
C TYR A 81 -9.01 2.28 5.59
N ALA A 82 -7.91 1.82 6.16
CA ALA A 82 -6.76 1.37 5.39
C ALA A 82 -7.07 0.05 4.67
N ALA A 83 -6.52 -0.13 3.49
CA ALA A 83 -6.63 -1.36 2.71
C ALA A 83 -5.23 -1.93 2.42
N VAL A 84 -5.09 -3.27 2.46
CA VAL A 84 -3.85 -3.93 2.02
C VAL A 84 -3.60 -3.65 0.54
N ASN A 85 -2.36 -3.78 0.11
CA ASN A 85 -1.88 -3.46 -1.23
C ASN A 85 -1.98 -1.98 -1.62
N ARG A 86 -2.47 -1.11 -0.74
CA ARG A 86 -2.41 0.32 -1.01
C ARG A 86 -0.95 0.77 -0.97
N PRO A 87 -0.44 1.41 -2.05
CA PRO A 87 0.84 2.11 -1.99
C PRO A 87 0.71 3.34 -1.11
N LEU A 88 1.75 3.60 -0.32
CA LEU A 88 1.87 4.78 0.54
C LEU A 88 3.14 5.54 0.17
N THR A 89 3.10 6.85 0.28
CA THR A 89 4.19 7.74 -0.11
C THR A 89 4.33 8.93 0.83
N SER A 90 5.23 9.84 0.48
CA SER A 90 5.45 11.09 1.25
C SER A 90 4.14 11.86 1.48
N GLY A 91 3.88 12.23 2.71
CA GLY A 91 2.70 12.95 3.16
C GLY A 91 1.54 12.07 3.63
N ASP A 92 1.57 10.76 3.37
CA ASP A 92 0.55 9.84 3.86
C ASP A 92 0.70 9.59 5.37
N GLN A 93 -0.43 9.39 6.05
CA GLN A 93 -0.49 9.13 7.48
C GLN A 93 -1.27 7.83 7.76
N LEU A 94 -0.87 7.12 8.83
CA LEU A 94 -1.55 5.95 9.36
C LEU A 94 -1.85 6.13 10.84
N TRP A 95 -3.01 5.61 11.24
CA TRP A 95 -3.39 5.46 12.64
C TRP A 95 -3.82 4.03 12.92
N ASN A 96 -3.12 3.38 13.85
CA ASN A 96 -3.54 2.11 14.44
C ASN A 96 -4.34 2.39 15.70
N ASP A 97 -5.59 1.97 15.76
CA ASP A 97 -6.41 2.11 16.95
C ASP A 97 -6.03 1.08 18.04
N GLN A 98 -6.71 1.13 19.18
CA GLN A 98 -6.51 0.17 20.26
C GLN A 98 -6.77 -1.27 19.76
N GLY A 99 -5.83 -2.17 20.03
CA GLY A 99 -5.88 -3.57 19.61
C GLY A 99 -5.53 -3.80 18.14
N ALA A 100 -5.20 -2.75 17.38
CA ALA A 100 -4.79 -2.87 15.99
C ALA A 100 -3.29 -3.10 15.83
N ARG A 101 -2.90 -3.71 14.70
CA ARG A 101 -1.53 -3.84 14.21
C ARG A 101 -1.48 -3.66 12.71
N SER A 102 -0.41 -3.07 12.22
CA SER A 102 -0.15 -2.96 10.79
C SER A 102 1.32 -3.21 10.47
N GLU A 103 1.56 -3.62 9.21
CA GLU A 103 2.89 -3.78 8.67
C GLU A 103 2.97 -3.10 7.30
N LEU A 104 4.06 -2.39 7.08
CA LEU A 104 4.42 -1.79 5.80
C LEU A 104 5.76 -2.35 5.35
N HIS A 105 5.93 -2.48 4.03
CA HIS A 105 7.21 -2.78 3.42
C HIS A 105 7.69 -1.61 2.56
N ILE A 106 8.92 -1.19 2.77
CA ILE A 106 9.64 -0.20 1.95
C ILE A 106 10.86 -0.90 1.37
N GLY A 107 10.75 -1.40 0.13
CA GLY A 107 11.72 -2.36 -0.37
C GLY A 107 11.81 -3.58 0.56
N SER A 108 13.02 -3.96 0.97
CA SER A 108 13.28 -5.07 1.89
C SER A 108 13.16 -4.70 3.37
N THR A 109 12.82 -3.47 3.69
CA THR A 109 12.63 -3.00 5.07
C THR A 109 11.19 -3.20 5.50
N ALA A 110 10.97 -3.92 6.60
CA ALA A 110 9.67 -4.04 7.25
C ALA A 110 9.51 -2.98 8.34
N VAL A 111 8.38 -2.29 8.34
CA VAL A 111 7.97 -1.31 9.36
C VAL A 111 6.67 -1.77 9.98
N ARG A 112 6.64 -1.97 11.28
CA ARG A 112 5.51 -2.52 12.02
C ARG A 112 5.05 -1.55 13.09
N LEU A 113 3.75 -1.42 13.19
CA LEU A 113 3.10 -0.57 14.17
C LEU A 113 2.25 -1.40 15.12
N ASP A 114 2.40 -1.17 16.41
CA ASP A 114 1.52 -1.75 17.42
C ASP A 114 0.26 -0.88 17.58
N GLN A 115 -0.60 -1.25 18.50
CA GLN A 115 -1.82 -0.50 18.81
C GLN A 115 -1.53 0.95 19.23
N SER A 116 -2.52 1.82 19.04
CA SER A 116 -2.49 3.24 19.43
C SER A 116 -1.24 3.95 18.91
N THR A 117 -0.89 3.69 17.63
CA THR A 117 0.31 4.25 17.01
C THR A 117 -0.04 5.16 15.85
N ALA A 118 0.52 6.37 15.87
CA ALA A 118 0.44 7.36 14.80
C ALA A 118 1.74 7.39 14.01
N LEU A 119 1.66 7.11 12.70
CA LEU A 119 2.76 7.18 11.75
C LEU A 119 2.46 8.22 10.67
N ALA A 120 3.44 9.04 10.32
CA ALA A 120 3.45 9.85 9.10
C ALA A 120 4.69 9.52 8.27
N ILE A 121 4.55 9.43 6.96
CA ILE A 121 5.65 9.31 6.01
C ILE A 121 6.05 10.73 5.59
N LEU A 122 7.13 11.26 6.15
CA LEU A 122 7.56 12.63 5.88
C LEU A 122 8.25 12.73 4.52
N ALA A 123 9.12 11.77 4.22
CA ALA A 123 9.78 11.65 2.92
C ALA A 123 10.01 10.19 2.57
N LEU A 124 9.69 9.84 1.34
CA LEU A 124 9.98 8.54 0.75
C LEU A 124 10.34 8.74 -0.72
N ASP A 125 11.61 8.58 -1.02
CA ASP A 125 12.14 8.64 -2.37
C ASP A 125 13.17 7.50 -2.60
N ASP A 126 13.94 7.57 -3.66
CA ASP A 126 14.86 6.51 -4.05
C ASP A 126 16.02 6.30 -3.06
N ARG A 127 16.31 7.29 -2.22
CA ARG A 127 17.43 7.28 -1.27
C ARG A 127 17.02 7.57 0.16
N ASN A 128 15.93 8.28 0.35
CA ASN A 128 15.53 8.78 1.67
C ASN A 128 14.26 8.07 2.11
N THR A 129 14.25 7.65 3.37
CA THR A 129 13.06 7.22 4.09
C THR A 129 13.04 7.99 5.40
N GLN A 130 12.08 8.89 5.56
CA GLN A 130 11.86 9.64 6.80
C GLN A 130 10.45 9.40 7.28
N LEU A 131 10.35 8.77 8.44
CA LEU A 131 9.11 8.42 9.11
C LEU A 131 8.96 9.25 10.37
N LYS A 132 7.72 9.54 10.78
CA LYS A 132 7.45 10.19 12.06
C LYS A 132 6.49 9.36 12.88
N VAL A 133 6.91 9.00 14.08
CA VAL A 133 6.07 8.38 15.10
C VAL A 133 5.65 9.46 16.09
N GLY A 134 4.39 9.87 16.03
CA GLY A 134 3.84 10.90 16.93
C GLY A 134 3.56 10.37 18.33
N LEU A 135 3.11 9.13 18.42
CA LEU A 135 2.90 8.36 19.66
C LEU A 135 2.80 6.86 19.33
N GLY A 136 2.93 6.01 20.33
CA GLY A 136 2.82 4.56 20.20
C GLY A 136 4.13 3.87 19.90
N SER A 137 4.10 2.69 19.25
CA SER A 137 5.26 1.82 19.07
C SER A 137 5.48 1.44 17.63
N LEU A 138 6.68 1.69 17.13
CA LEU A 138 7.18 1.27 15.82
C LEU A 138 8.33 0.28 16.01
N SER A 139 8.30 -0.84 15.29
CA SER A 139 9.44 -1.75 15.13
C SER A 139 9.83 -1.80 13.66
N THR A 140 11.12 -1.70 13.34
CA THR A 140 11.60 -1.82 11.98
C THR A 140 12.72 -2.84 11.88
N HIS A 141 12.62 -3.69 10.86
CA HIS A 141 13.64 -4.65 10.45
C HIS A 141 14.25 -4.19 9.13
N VAL A 142 15.47 -3.66 9.20
CA VAL A 142 16.23 -3.19 8.03
C VAL A 142 17.15 -4.31 7.58
N ARG A 143 16.86 -4.93 6.43
CA ARG A 143 17.69 -5.99 5.86
C ARG A 143 18.95 -5.43 5.22
N GLU A 144 18.75 -4.34 4.49
CA GLU A 144 19.83 -3.64 3.79
C GLU A 144 19.52 -2.14 3.81
N LEU A 145 20.57 -1.34 4.01
CA LEU A 145 20.55 0.10 3.81
C LEU A 145 21.63 0.40 2.77
N PRO A 146 21.25 0.65 1.50
CA PRO A 146 22.20 0.92 0.45
C PRO A 146 23.09 2.13 0.73
N ALA A 147 24.34 2.08 0.29
CA ALA A 147 25.26 3.20 0.47
C ALA A 147 24.71 4.49 -0.16
N GLY A 148 24.71 5.56 0.62
CA GLY A 148 24.13 6.86 0.21
C GLY A 148 22.63 6.97 0.39
N SER A 149 21.97 5.97 0.97
CA SER A 149 20.59 6.07 1.45
C SER A 149 20.54 6.51 2.90
N ALA A 150 19.46 7.20 3.27
CA ALA A 150 19.17 7.61 4.64
C ALA A 150 17.86 6.99 5.11
N TYR A 151 17.85 6.51 6.36
CA TYR A 151 16.66 6.06 7.04
C TYR A 151 16.57 6.73 8.41
N GLU A 152 15.55 7.54 8.60
CA GLU A 152 15.32 8.36 9.79
C GLU A 152 13.93 8.13 10.37
N ILE A 153 13.83 8.09 11.69
CA ILE A 153 12.57 8.01 12.42
C ILE A 153 12.49 9.19 13.39
N ASP A 154 11.60 10.12 13.07
CA ASP A 154 11.33 11.29 13.91
C ASP A 154 10.33 10.98 15.01
N THR A 155 10.52 11.61 16.14
CA THR A 155 9.60 11.58 17.27
C THR A 155 9.44 13.01 17.84
N PRO A 156 8.53 13.26 18.79
CA PRO A 156 8.46 14.55 19.47
C PRO A 156 9.75 14.95 20.20
N ASN A 157 10.65 13.99 20.51
CA ASN A 157 11.82 14.21 21.36
C ASN A 157 13.15 14.13 20.60
N LEU A 158 13.23 13.45 19.48
CA LEU A 158 14.47 13.20 18.75
C LEU A 158 14.22 12.81 17.29
N ALA A 159 15.26 12.93 16.46
CA ALA A 159 15.39 12.26 15.19
C ALA A 159 16.34 11.06 15.36
N LEU A 160 15.94 9.87 14.96
CA LEU A 160 16.73 8.65 15.02
C LEU A 160 17.25 8.30 13.62
N ALA A 161 18.54 8.52 13.38
CA ALA A 161 19.17 7.99 12.17
C ALA A 161 19.55 6.53 12.38
N VAL A 162 19.11 5.67 11.47
CA VAL A 162 19.47 4.25 11.42
C VAL A 162 20.74 4.09 10.59
N ASP A 163 21.80 3.53 11.19
CA ASP A 163 23.14 3.50 10.57
C ASP A 163 23.32 2.34 9.59
N GLY A 164 22.41 1.36 9.57
CA GLY A 164 22.53 0.20 8.70
C GLY A 164 21.51 -0.91 8.96
N ALA A 165 21.80 -2.10 8.45
CA ALA A 165 20.97 -3.29 8.67
C ALA A 165 20.86 -3.61 10.17
N GLY A 166 19.64 -3.94 10.62
CA GLY A 166 19.41 -4.20 12.05
C GLY A 166 17.93 -4.25 12.42
N ASP A 167 17.69 -4.34 13.74
CA ASP A 167 16.37 -4.34 14.36
C ASP A 167 16.28 -3.19 15.36
N TYR A 168 15.34 -2.33 15.11
CA TYR A 168 15.16 -1.09 15.85
C TYR A 168 13.70 -0.98 16.32
N ARG A 169 13.52 -0.47 17.54
CA ARG A 169 12.19 -0.17 18.07
C ARG A 169 12.18 1.22 18.66
N VAL A 170 11.13 1.95 18.38
CA VAL A 170 10.86 3.29 18.89
C VAL A 170 9.51 3.28 19.57
N ASP A 171 9.49 3.63 20.84
CA ASP A 171 8.28 3.75 21.66
C ASP A 171 8.13 5.20 22.10
N VAL A 172 7.05 5.87 21.69
CA VAL A 172 6.70 7.23 22.09
C VAL A 172 5.56 7.18 23.10
N ALA A 173 5.76 7.81 24.23
CA ALA A 173 4.77 7.88 25.29
C ALA A 173 3.45 8.52 24.81
N PRO A 174 2.29 8.17 25.38
CA PRO A 174 0.98 8.70 24.96
C PRO A 174 0.85 10.21 25.05
N ASP A 175 1.59 10.84 25.93
CA ASP A 175 1.66 12.31 26.10
C ASP A 175 2.74 12.99 25.23
N GLY A 176 3.51 12.19 24.46
CA GLY A 176 4.63 12.65 23.65
C GLY A 176 5.84 13.14 24.45
N ALA A 177 5.82 13.02 25.78
CA ALA A 177 6.84 13.60 26.64
C ALA A 177 8.17 12.83 26.63
N SER A 178 8.15 11.56 26.21
CA SER A 178 9.36 10.75 26.16
C SER A 178 9.36 9.78 24.98
N THR A 179 10.56 9.49 24.49
CA THR A 179 10.84 8.47 23.47
C THR A 179 11.83 7.46 24.02
N THR A 180 11.51 6.17 23.87
CA THR A 180 12.42 5.07 24.19
C THR A 180 12.85 4.40 22.89
N VAL A 181 14.16 4.30 22.69
CA VAL A 181 14.76 3.62 21.54
C VAL A 181 15.42 2.33 22.01
N THR A 182 15.09 1.22 21.36
CA THR A 182 15.72 -0.08 21.60
C THR A 182 16.39 -0.54 20.31
N VAL A 183 17.70 -0.75 20.37
CA VAL A 183 18.49 -1.31 19.26
C VAL A 183 18.83 -2.77 19.62
N ARG A 184 18.20 -3.74 18.94
CA ARG A 184 18.47 -5.16 19.17
C ARG A 184 19.65 -5.67 18.34
N ARG A 185 19.75 -5.19 17.11
CA ARG A 185 20.86 -5.45 16.17
C ARG A 185 21.16 -4.16 15.41
N GLY A 186 22.39 -4.00 14.93
CA GLY A 186 22.84 -2.80 14.22
C GLY A 186 23.27 -1.68 15.14
N SER A 187 23.19 -0.45 14.67
CA SER A 187 23.44 0.79 15.42
C SER A 187 22.55 1.91 14.90
N ALA A 188 22.27 2.86 15.75
CA ALA A 188 21.52 4.07 15.41
C ALA A 188 22.08 5.26 16.18
N THR A 189 21.82 6.46 15.69
CA THR A 189 22.22 7.71 16.34
C THR A 189 20.98 8.57 16.59
N ALA A 190 20.74 8.91 17.86
CA ALA A 190 19.70 9.85 18.24
C ALA A 190 20.24 11.27 18.16
N PHE A 191 19.52 12.15 17.46
CA PHE A 191 19.82 13.58 17.32
C PHE A 191 18.78 14.43 18.04
N GLY A 192 19.20 15.47 18.69
CA GLY A 192 18.37 16.47 19.35
C GLY A 192 19.02 17.84 19.36
N ASP A 193 18.37 18.82 19.99
CA ASP A 193 18.84 20.23 19.98
C ASP A 193 20.25 20.42 20.57
N SER A 194 20.67 19.57 21.49
CA SER A 194 21.96 19.69 22.19
C SER A 194 23.06 18.77 21.67
N GLY A 195 22.83 18.00 20.62
CA GLY A 195 23.83 17.12 20.04
C GLY A 195 23.28 15.76 19.60
N GLN A 196 24.15 14.75 19.68
CA GLN A 196 23.81 13.39 19.25
C GLN A 196 24.29 12.35 20.27
N ILE A 197 23.56 11.23 20.35
CA ILE A 197 23.88 10.10 21.22
C ILE A 197 23.83 8.82 20.37
N PRO A 198 24.97 8.10 20.20
CA PRO A 198 24.96 6.81 19.53
C PRO A 198 24.33 5.73 20.41
N ILE A 199 23.62 4.79 19.80
CA ILE A 199 22.95 3.68 20.45
C ILE A 199 23.41 2.39 19.79
N ALA A 200 24.13 1.56 20.54
CA ALA A 200 24.66 0.29 20.03
C ALA A 200 23.66 -0.86 20.19
N ALA A 201 23.94 -1.94 19.47
CA ALA A 201 23.20 -3.19 19.62
C ALA A 201 23.12 -3.65 21.09
N GLY A 202 21.95 -4.11 21.50
CA GLY A 202 21.65 -4.55 22.86
C GLY A 202 21.36 -3.44 23.86
N GLN A 203 21.25 -2.18 23.42
CA GLN A 203 20.92 -1.05 24.30
C GLN A 203 19.47 -0.61 24.16
N GLN A 204 18.95 -0.08 25.25
CA GLN A 204 17.70 0.65 25.32
C GLN A 204 17.95 2.00 26.03
N LEU A 205 17.67 3.10 25.34
CA LEU A 205 17.81 4.46 25.86
C LEU A 205 16.45 5.14 25.87
N SER A 206 16.14 5.87 26.96
CA SER A 206 14.93 6.68 27.07
C SER A 206 15.30 8.15 27.16
N PHE A 207 14.62 8.99 26.39
CA PHE A 207 14.87 10.41 26.26
C PHE A 207 13.63 11.22 26.61
N THR A 208 13.83 12.38 27.24
CA THR A 208 12.80 13.38 27.49
C THR A 208 13.21 14.73 26.95
N GLY A 209 12.22 15.52 26.51
CA GLY A 209 12.47 16.80 25.86
C GLY A 209 13.28 16.66 24.57
N THR A 210 13.49 17.77 23.88
CA THR A 210 14.24 17.81 22.60
C THR A 210 15.76 17.89 22.76
N ASN A 211 16.24 18.10 24.00
CA ASN A 211 17.67 18.21 24.32
C ASN A 211 18.35 16.86 24.62
N LEU A 212 17.71 15.72 24.25
CA LEU A 212 18.19 14.37 24.52
C LEU A 212 18.49 14.14 26.02
N GLN A 213 17.64 14.66 26.89
CA GLN A 213 17.80 14.40 28.32
C GLN A 213 17.60 12.90 28.59
N LEU A 214 18.69 12.24 28.96
CA LEU A 214 18.71 10.81 29.18
C LEU A 214 17.97 10.45 30.48
N GLY A 215 16.84 9.75 30.35
CA GLY A 215 16.06 9.24 31.48
C GLY A 215 16.56 7.88 31.94
N ALA A 216 16.87 6.98 31.02
CA ALA A 216 17.38 5.66 31.29
C ALA A 216 18.36 5.18 30.22
N ASN A 217 19.34 4.37 30.65
CA ASN A 217 20.28 3.67 29.78
C ASN A 217 20.40 2.23 30.31
N ASN A 218 19.75 1.32 29.64
CA ASN A 218 19.63 -0.08 30.05
C ASN A 218 20.08 -1.01 28.93
N ALA A 219 20.30 -2.27 29.28
CA ALA A 219 20.33 -3.33 28.28
C ALA A 219 18.93 -3.49 27.68
N ALA A 220 18.86 -3.83 26.39
CA ALA A 220 17.60 -4.13 25.74
C ALA A 220 16.82 -5.22 26.49
N PRO A 221 15.56 -5.01 26.84
CA PRO A 221 14.76 -6.00 27.58
C PRO A 221 14.50 -7.24 26.73
N GLY A 222 14.04 -8.32 27.37
CA GLY A 222 13.52 -9.49 26.67
C GLY A 222 12.36 -9.10 25.74
N PRO A 223 12.10 -9.90 24.67
CA PRO A 223 11.08 -9.59 23.69
C PRO A 223 9.67 -9.68 24.31
N ASP A 224 8.90 -8.63 24.12
CA ASP A 224 7.48 -8.56 24.46
C ASP A 224 6.59 -9.19 23.36
N PRO A 225 5.25 -9.22 23.49
CA PRO A 225 4.36 -9.77 22.45
C PRO A 225 4.43 -9.06 21.11
N PHE A 226 4.77 -7.77 21.07
CA PHE A 226 4.96 -7.05 19.81
C PHE A 226 6.28 -7.44 19.14
N ASP A 227 7.36 -7.54 19.88
CA ASP A 227 8.65 -8.04 19.39
C ASP A 227 8.55 -9.48 18.89
N GLN A 228 7.84 -10.36 19.63
CA GLN A 228 7.64 -11.75 19.21
C GLN A 228 6.83 -11.87 17.92
N TRP A 229 5.78 -11.06 17.77
CA TRP A 229 5.01 -10.98 16.55
C TRP A 229 5.89 -10.49 15.38
N SER A 230 6.65 -9.41 15.58
CA SER A 230 7.57 -8.87 14.57
C SER A 230 8.59 -9.92 14.12
N ALA A 231 9.24 -10.60 15.07
CA ALA A 231 10.21 -11.65 14.77
C ALA A 231 9.59 -12.86 14.05
N SER A 232 8.32 -13.20 14.34
CA SER A 232 7.62 -14.28 13.65
C SER A 232 7.37 -13.96 12.17
N ARG A 233 7.10 -12.69 11.87
CA ARG A 233 6.92 -12.22 10.50
C ARG A 233 8.24 -12.19 9.74
N ASP A 234 9.32 -11.70 10.36
CA ASP A 234 10.67 -11.76 9.78
C ASP A 234 11.06 -13.21 9.44
N ALA A 235 10.84 -14.13 10.37
CA ALA A 235 11.14 -15.55 10.17
C ALA A 235 10.26 -16.19 9.08
N ALA A 236 9.04 -15.72 8.85
CA ALA A 236 8.20 -16.18 7.74
C ALA A 236 8.75 -15.67 6.40
N GLU A 237 9.09 -14.38 6.34
CA GLU A 237 9.67 -13.76 5.15
C GLU A 237 11.05 -14.35 4.78
N ASP A 238 11.89 -14.66 5.78
CA ASP A 238 13.19 -15.30 5.58
C ASP A 238 13.09 -16.66 4.88
N ARG A 239 12.00 -17.39 5.10
CA ARG A 239 11.73 -18.70 4.50
C ARG A 239 11.10 -18.63 3.12
N SER A 240 10.77 -17.43 2.62
CA SER A 240 10.12 -17.28 1.32
C SER A 240 10.95 -17.90 0.19
N ILE A 241 10.33 -18.79 -0.57
CA ILE A 241 10.93 -19.40 -1.76
C ILE A 241 10.95 -18.44 -2.93
N SER A 242 10.02 -17.49 -2.98
CA SER A 242 9.92 -16.46 -4.03
C SER A 242 11.12 -15.53 -4.04
N ALA A 243 11.84 -15.40 -2.91
CA ALA A 243 13.12 -14.67 -2.85
C ALA A 243 14.23 -15.22 -3.74
N ARG A 244 14.05 -16.42 -4.33
CA ARG A 244 14.96 -17.00 -5.32
C ARG A 244 14.73 -16.44 -6.73
N TYR A 245 13.54 -15.93 -6.97
CA TYR A 245 13.06 -15.51 -8.29
C TYR A 245 12.80 -14.02 -8.38
N VAL A 246 12.58 -13.36 -7.23
CA VAL A 246 12.25 -11.94 -7.12
C VAL A 246 13.19 -11.28 -6.14
N SER A 247 13.64 -10.06 -6.45
CA SER A 247 14.41 -9.26 -5.51
C SER A 247 13.58 -9.01 -4.24
N ARG A 248 14.22 -9.09 -3.07
CA ARG A 248 13.59 -8.73 -1.78
C ARG A 248 13.21 -7.25 -1.70
N GLU A 249 13.74 -6.42 -2.62
CA GLU A 249 13.35 -5.01 -2.77
C GLU A 249 12.00 -4.82 -3.47
N VAL A 250 11.36 -5.90 -3.97
CA VAL A 250 9.97 -5.88 -4.49
C VAL A 250 9.00 -6.19 -3.35
N PRO A 251 8.30 -5.22 -2.76
CA PRO A 251 7.34 -5.49 -1.69
C PRO A 251 6.27 -6.49 -2.13
N GLY A 252 5.94 -7.46 -1.27
CA GLY A 252 4.92 -8.46 -1.55
C GLY A 252 5.41 -9.73 -2.25
N TYR A 253 6.72 -9.88 -2.48
CA TYR A 253 7.25 -11.12 -3.06
C TYR A 253 6.95 -12.35 -2.21
N GLN A 254 6.90 -12.21 -0.89
CA GLN A 254 6.65 -13.29 0.06
C GLN A 254 5.21 -13.84 -0.03
N ASP A 255 4.25 -13.03 -0.45
CA ASP A 255 2.84 -13.43 -0.57
C ASP A 255 2.60 -14.39 -1.74
N LEU A 256 3.53 -14.42 -2.69
CA LEU A 256 3.46 -15.29 -3.85
C LEU A 256 3.58 -16.77 -3.46
N ASP A 257 4.26 -17.09 -2.35
CA ASP A 257 4.52 -18.47 -1.92
C ASP A 257 3.25 -19.25 -1.60
N ALA A 258 2.29 -18.62 -0.96
CA ALA A 258 1.03 -19.25 -0.56
C ALA A 258 -0.05 -19.18 -1.66
N ASN A 259 0.11 -18.30 -2.65
CA ASN A 259 -0.95 -17.92 -3.58
C ASN A 259 -0.70 -18.33 -5.02
N GLY A 260 0.40 -19.03 -5.30
CA GLY A 260 0.73 -19.43 -6.66
C GLY A 260 1.87 -20.45 -6.72
N SER A 261 2.31 -20.72 -7.93
CA SER A 261 3.40 -21.65 -8.18
C SER A 261 4.39 -21.10 -9.18
N TRP A 262 5.66 -21.35 -8.91
CA TRP A 262 6.77 -21.02 -9.81
C TRP A 262 6.98 -22.11 -10.84
N ARG A 263 7.21 -21.74 -12.09
CA ARG A 263 7.56 -22.64 -13.21
C ARG A 263 8.67 -22.01 -14.03
N ASP A 264 9.43 -22.86 -14.72
CA ASP A 264 10.39 -22.42 -15.72
C ASP A 264 9.72 -22.42 -17.10
N SER A 265 9.79 -21.31 -17.80
CA SER A 265 9.34 -21.12 -19.17
C SER A 265 10.56 -21.01 -20.09
N PRO A 266 10.57 -21.71 -21.23
CA PRO A 266 11.67 -21.57 -22.22
C PRO A 266 11.86 -20.15 -22.73
N ASP A 267 10.73 -19.39 -22.86
CA ASP A 267 10.72 -18.06 -23.46
C ASP A 267 10.92 -16.92 -22.44
N TYR A 268 10.54 -17.16 -21.17
CA TYR A 268 10.48 -16.10 -20.15
C TYR A 268 11.36 -16.37 -18.92
N GLY A 269 11.95 -17.56 -18.80
CA GLY A 269 12.63 -17.99 -17.57
C GLY A 269 11.61 -18.29 -16.47
N ALA A 270 11.93 -17.92 -15.22
CA ALA A 270 11.02 -18.15 -14.11
C ALA A 270 9.74 -17.32 -14.24
N ILE A 271 8.60 -17.98 -14.17
CA ILE A 271 7.26 -17.38 -14.19
C ILE A 271 6.47 -17.83 -12.97
N TRP A 272 5.60 -16.96 -12.47
CA TRP A 272 4.69 -17.28 -11.38
C TRP A 272 3.25 -17.32 -11.88
N ILE A 273 2.52 -18.37 -11.50
CA ILE A 273 1.12 -18.59 -11.91
C ILE A 273 0.26 -18.56 -10.64
N PRO A 274 -0.74 -17.67 -10.53
CA PRO A 274 -1.63 -17.64 -9.38
C PRO A 274 -2.46 -18.92 -9.29
N ASN A 275 -2.66 -19.40 -8.06
CA ASN A 275 -3.63 -20.46 -7.76
C ASN A 275 -5.02 -19.81 -7.56
N ASP A 276 -6.05 -20.63 -7.55
CA ASP A 276 -7.42 -20.29 -7.12
C ASP A 276 -8.05 -19.08 -7.85
N VAL A 277 -7.68 -18.85 -9.11
CA VAL A 277 -8.31 -17.84 -9.96
C VAL A 277 -9.46 -18.46 -10.78
N PRO A 278 -10.56 -17.73 -11.02
CA PRO A 278 -11.69 -18.23 -11.81
C PRO A 278 -11.29 -18.59 -13.25
N ALA A 279 -12.05 -19.48 -13.87
CA ALA A 279 -11.88 -19.77 -15.30
C ALA A 279 -12.09 -18.50 -16.14
N GLY A 280 -11.16 -18.22 -17.05
CA GLY A 280 -11.15 -16.99 -17.86
C GLY A 280 -10.69 -15.74 -17.12
N TRP A 281 -10.11 -15.90 -15.94
CA TRP A 281 -9.51 -14.79 -15.22
C TRP A 281 -8.38 -14.13 -16.01
N ALA A 282 -8.28 -12.83 -15.87
CA ALA A 282 -7.17 -12.03 -16.39
C ALA A 282 -6.70 -10.99 -15.35
N PRO A 283 -5.46 -10.53 -15.39
CA PRO A 283 -5.00 -9.46 -14.52
C PRO A 283 -5.84 -8.18 -14.63
N TYR A 284 -5.85 -7.35 -13.58
CA TYR A 284 -6.58 -6.07 -13.51
C TYR A 284 -8.11 -6.18 -13.60
N HIS A 285 -8.67 -7.29 -13.11
CA HIS A 285 -10.12 -7.53 -13.10
C HIS A 285 -10.77 -7.36 -11.72
N THR A 286 -10.05 -7.63 -10.65
CA THR A 286 -10.58 -7.63 -9.29
C THR A 286 -9.77 -6.67 -8.43
N GLY A 287 -10.24 -5.46 -8.32
CA GLY A 287 -9.58 -4.36 -7.63
C GLY A 287 -10.18 -3.03 -8.05
N HIS A 288 -9.48 -1.96 -7.75
CA HIS A 288 -9.97 -0.61 -8.03
C HIS A 288 -8.81 0.35 -8.33
N TRP A 289 -9.16 1.47 -8.98
CA TRP A 289 -8.23 2.54 -9.27
C TRP A 289 -8.31 3.62 -8.20
N ILE A 290 -7.15 4.06 -7.71
CA ILE A 290 -7.01 5.21 -6.83
C ILE A 290 -6.13 6.27 -7.48
N TRP A 291 -6.28 7.52 -7.08
CA TRP A 291 -5.32 8.55 -7.43
C TRP A 291 -4.23 8.61 -6.37
N GLN A 292 -2.98 8.37 -6.77
CA GLN A 292 -1.81 8.39 -5.89
C GLN A 292 -0.74 9.33 -6.48
N ALA A 293 -0.56 10.50 -5.88
CA ALA A 293 0.54 11.39 -6.29
C ALA A 293 1.89 10.75 -5.89
N PRO A 294 2.94 10.93 -6.70
CA PRO A 294 3.01 11.66 -7.97
C PRO A 294 2.67 10.82 -9.21
N TRP A 295 2.38 9.54 -9.09
CA TRP A 295 2.20 8.60 -10.20
C TRP A 295 0.87 8.75 -10.95
N GLY A 296 -0.17 9.28 -10.31
CA GLY A 296 -1.49 9.38 -10.88
C GLY A 296 -2.36 8.15 -10.61
N TRP A 297 -3.16 7.73 -11.60
CA TRP A 297 -4.03 6.56 -11.46
C TRP A 297 -3.22 5.29 -11.20
N THR A 298 -3.49 4.67 -10.07
CA THR A 298 -2.77 3.53 -9.54
C THR A 298 -3.75 2.39 -9.28
N TRP A 299 -3.40 1.19 -9.71
CA TRP A 299 -4.20 -0.01 -9.44
C TRP A 299 -3.96 -0.51 -8.02
N VAL A 300 -5.03 -0.87 -7.33
CA VAL A 300 -5.00 -1.59 -6.06
C VAL A 300 -5.79 -2.88 -6.24
N ASP A 301 -5.12 -4.01 -6.20
CA ASP A 301 -5.72 -5.32 -6.37
C ASP A 301 -6.23 -5.87 -5.05
N ASP A 302 -7.39 -6.55 -5.08
CA ASP A 302 -8.03 -7.08 -3.86
C ASP A 302 -7.42 -8.41 -3.40
N ALA A 303 -6.63 -9.09 -4.27
CA ALA A 303 -5.96 -10.34 -3.90
C ALA A 303 -4.83 -10.08 -2.89
N PRO A 304 -4.60 -10.96 -1.90
CA PRO A 304 -3.54 -10.76 -0.91
C PRO A 304 -2.14 -10.69 -1.52
N TRP A 305 -1.92 -11.32 -2.67
CA TRP A 305 -0.68 -11.30 -3.45
C TRP A 305 -0.63 -10.16 -4.49
N GLY A 306 -1.65 -9.30 -4.52
CA GLY A 306 -1.92 -8.33 -5.57
C GLY A 306 -1.08 -7.06 -5.54
N PHE A 307 0.18 -7.11 -5.08
CA PHE A 307 1.08 -5.96 -5.16
C PHE A 307 2.24 -6.19 -6.13
N ALA A 308 3.10 -7.15 -5.85
CA ALA A 308 4.28 -7.41 -6.67
C ALA A 308 3.92 -7.62 -8.16
N PRO A 309 2.95 -8.47 -8.54
CA PRO A 309 2.64 -8.74 -9.93
C PRO A 309 1.96 -7.59 -10.70
N TYR A 310 1.43 -6.61 -10.00
CA TYR A 310 0.73 -5.48 -10.63
C TYR A 310 1.58 -4.22 -10.73
N HIS A 311 2.65 -4.15 -9.96
CA HIS A 311 3.51 -2.97 -9.89
C HIS A 311 4.94 -3.21 -10.38
N TYR A 312 5.32 -4.48 -10.59
CA TYR A 312 6.65 -4.87 -11.06
C TYR A 312 6.56 -5.98 -12.11
N GLY A 313 7.59 -6.11 -12.94
CA GLY A 313 7.64 -7.13 -13.98
C GLY A 313 6.58 -6.95 -15.07
N ARG A 314 5.98 -8.05 -15.54
CA ARG A 314 4.91 -8.02 -16.54
C ARG A 314 4.08 -9.29 -16.54
N TRP A 315 2.85 -9.20 -17.01
CA TRP A 315 1.99 -10.35 -17.27
C TRP A 315 2.20 -10.89 -18.69
N ALA A 316 2.21 -12.19 -18.85
CA ALA A 316 2.24 -12.92 -20.13
C ALA A 316 1.20 -14.03 -20.13
N TYR A 317 0.64 -14.33 -21.31
CA TYR A 317 -0.27 -15.46 -21.48
C TYR A 317 0.54 -16.65 -21.98
N VAL A 318 0.68 -17.68 -21.14
CA VAL A 318 1.57 -18.82 -21.37
C VAL A 318 0.77 -20.09 -21.07
N ASP A 319 0.75 -21.04 -22.02
CA ASP A 319 0.08 -22.34 -21.86
C ASP A 319 -1.37 -22.21 -21.34
N ASP A 320 -2.15 -21.36 -22.00
CA ASP A 320 -3.56 -21.08 -21.68
C ASP A 320 -3.80 -20.48 -20.28
N SER A 321 -2.78 -19.89 -19.67
CA SER A 321 -2.85 -19.26 -18.35
C SER A 321 -2.13 -17.92 -18.31
N TRP A 322 -2.61 -16.99 -17.51
CA TRP A 322 -1.86 -15.78 -17.19
C TRP A 322 -0.74 -16.10 -16.20
N ALA A 323 0.46 -15.71 -16.54
CA ALA A 323 1.65 -15.88 -15.72
C ALA A 323 2.35 -14.54 -15.53
N TRP A 324 2.85 -14.29 -14.35
CA TRP A 324 3.68 -13.13 -14.06
C TRP A 324 5.17 -13.43 -14.27
N VAL A 325 5.84 -12.53 -14.98
CA VAL A 325 7.27 -12.56 -15.26
C VAL A 325 7.95 -11.45 -14.44
N PRO A 326 8.69 -11.76 -13.38
CA PRO A 326 9.25 -10.74 -12.47
C PRO A 326 10.36 -9.89 -13.10
N GLY A 327 10.99 -10.38 -14.14
CA GLY A 327 12.22 -9.79 -14.67
C GLY A 327 13.49 -10.29 -13.95
N PRO A 328 14.65 -9.87 -14.39
CA PRO A 328 15.91 -10.27 -13.79
C PRO A 328 16.15 -9.59 -12.44
N ILE A 329 16.77 -10.30 -11.51
CA ILE A 329 17.33 -9.70 -10.30
C ILE A 329 18.68 -9.07 -10.67
N VAL A 330 18.76 -7.75 -10.62
CA VAL A 330 20.01 -7.01 -10.88
C VAL A 330 20.52 -6.45 -9.54
N PRO A 331 21.62 -6.98 -9.02
CA PRO A 331 22.23 -6.44 -7.81
C PRO A 331 22.56 -4.94 -7.98
N ALA A 332 22.35 -4.15 -6.96
CA ALA A 332 22.59 -2.71 -6.91
C ALA A 332 21.65 -1.84 -7.79
N GLU A 333 20.70 -2.43 -8.50
CA GLU A 333 19.63 -1.68 -9.16
C GLU A 333 18.30 -2.00 -8.47
N PRO A 334 17.76 -1.09 -7.64
CA PRO A 334 16.48 -1.31 -7.01
C PRO A 334 15.37 -1.40 -8.07
N PRO A 335 14.38 -2.29 -7.87
CA PRO A 335 13.27 -2.40 -8.79
C PRO A 335 12.45 -1.11 -8.81
N CYS A 336 12.05 -0.69 -10.01
CA CYS A 336 11.25 0.52 -10.19
C CYS A 336 9.76 0.21 -10.04
N TYR A 337 9.11 0.89 -9.12
CA TYR A 337 7.66 0.83 -8.95
C TYR A 337 6.94 1.46 -10.14
N ALA A 338 5.86 0.83 -10.59
CA ALA A 338 4.92 1.37 -11.57
C ALA A 338 3.50 1.37 -11.00
N PRO A 339 2.69 2.43 -11.23
CA PRO A 339 1.32 2.53 -10.70
C PRO A 339 0.39 1.47 -11.27
N ALA A 340 0.66 1.04 -12.50
CA ALA A 340 0.09 -0.11 -13.18
C ALA A 340 0.94 -0.43 -14.41
N LEU A 341 0.89 -1.69 -14.85
CA LEU A 341 1.63 -2.18 -16.03
C LEU A 341 0.67 -2.48 -17.17
N VAL A 342 -0.24 -1.54 -17.46
CA VAL A 342 -1.26 -1.64 -18.51
C VAL A 342 -1.20 -0.44 -19.45
N ALA A 343 -1.57 -0.68 -20.71
CA ALA A 343 -1.85 0.37 -21.69
C ALA A 343 -3.35 0.34 -21.99
N PHE A 344 -4.01 1.48 -21.86
CA PHE A 344 -5.40 1.62 -22.29
C PHE A 344 -5.42 1.90 -23.79
N VAL A 345 -6.01 1.00 -24.58
CA VAL A 345 -6.17 1.16 -26.01
C VAL A 345 -7.63 1.37 -26.34
N GLY A 346 -7.98 2.56 -26.83
CA GLY A 346 -9.32 2.86 -27.34
C GLY A 346 -10.09 3.89 -26.51
N GLY A 347 -10.29 5.02 -27.11
CA GLY A 347 -11.14 6.15 -26.72
C GLY A 347 -10.90 7.30 -27.68
N ILE A 348 -11.96 7.81 -28.30
CA ILE A 348 -11.85 9.00 -29.15
C ILE A 348 -11.44 10.16 -28.24
N GLY A 349 -10.17 10.61 -28.33
CA GLY A 349 -9.67 11.81 -27.65
C GLY A 349 -8.68 11.59 -26.50
N LEU A 350 -8.24 10.37 -26.19
CA LEU A 350 -7.14 10.15 -25.26
C LEU A 350 -5.79 10.43 -25.94
N GLN A 351 -5.21 11.60 -25.70
CA GLN A 351 -3.79 11.81 -25.90
C GLN A 351 -3.05 11.03 -24.84
N LEU A 352 -2.43 9.91 -25.21
CA LEU A 352 -1.44 9.23 -24.40
C LEU A 352 -0.24 10.16 -24.24
N GLN A 353 -0.17 10.92 -23.15
CA GLN A 353 1.10 11.46 -22.68
C GLN A 353 1.90 10.28 -22.13
N GLY A 354 2.61 9.63 -23.04
CA GLY A 354 3.56 8.58 -22.71
C GLY A 354 4.72 9.19 -21.95
N HIS A 355 4.74 9.02 -20.64
CA HIS A 355 5.97 9.08 -19.90
C HIS A 355 6.79 7.87 -20.36
N ARG A 356 7.77 8.15 -21.22
CA ARG A 356 8.75 7.14 -21.63
C ARG A 356 9.66 6.88 -20.43
N HIS A 357 9.30 5.93 -19.61
CA HIS A 357 10.31 5.24 -18.81
C HIS A 357 11.26 4.59 -19.81
N ARG A 358 12.53 4.98 -19.77
CA ARG A 358 13.57 4.34 -20.57
C ARG A 358 13.77 2.92 -20.05
N PHE A 359 12.97 1.99 -20.58
CA PHE A 359 13.43 0.62 -20.67
C PHE A 359 14.59 0.65 -21.66
N ALA A 360 15.78 0.29 -21.20
CA ALA A 360 16.93 0.11 -22.07
C ALA A 360 16.61 -1.04 -23.03
N GLU A 361 16.10 -0.73 -24.19
CA GLU A 361 16.11 -1.62 -25.35
C GLU A 361 17.58 -1.86 -25.71
N ARG A 362 18.16 -2.94 -25.21
CA ARG A 362 19.28 -3.55 -25.92
C ARG A 362 18.67 -4.32 -27.08
N GLY A 363 18.76 -3.68 -28.24
CA GLY A 363 18.35 -4.26 -29.50
C GLY A 363 19.02 -5.61 -29.73
N VAL A 364 18.18 -6.61 -29.96
CA VAL A 364 18.57 -7.80 -30.68
C VAL A 364 18.45 -7.45 -32.16
N GLU A 365 19.56 -7.20 -32.85
CA GLU A 365 19.61 -7.16 -34.30
C GLU A 365 19.20 -8.53 -34.84
N PRO A 366 18.29 -8.58 -35.84
CA PRO A 366 18.05 -9.83 -36.54
C PRO A 366 19.25 -10.17 -37.43
N ALA A 367 19.73 -11.40 -37.30
CA ALA A 367 20.73 -11.96 -38.19
C ALA A 367 20.23 -11.83 -39.63
N ARG A 368 21.03 -11.17 -40.49
CA ARG A 368 20.90 -11.25 -41.94
C ARG A 368 21.61 -12.51 -42.44
N GLU A 369 20.89 -13.24 -43.29
CA GLU A 369 21.47 -14.26 -44.14
C GLU A 369 22.58 -13.66 -45.05
#